data_1bc0c6eaa86b3a273ab4526c4cff7a28
#
_entry.id   1bc0c6eaa86b3a273ab4526c4cff7a28
#
_cell.length_a   1.000
_cell.length_b   1.000
_cell.length_c   1.000
_cell.angle_alpha   90.00
_cell.angle_beta   90.00
_cell.angle_gamma   90.00
#
_symmetry.space_group_name_H-M   'P 1'
#
loop_
_entity.id
_entity.type
_entity.pdbx_description
1 polymer ?
#
loop_
_entity_poly.entity_id
_entity_poly.type
_entity_poly.pdbx_seq_one_letter_code
_entity_poly.pdbx_strand_id
1 'polypeptide(L)'
;MQTSKVCTICKVSKDRGEFHLRKKDSMYLQSWCKACKKKVNSAYDEKSARKNLLKRRNLSEKEYADLMIKQNQSCAICGSLFGHKTKNGKKAKLAIDHDHSSGLVRGLLCNKCNRAIGYFHDNVDIMQRAISYLLNFERKT
;
A
#
# COMPACT_ATOMS: atom_id res chain seq x y z
N MET A 1 27.53 12.05 29.21
CA MET A 1 26.57 11.25 28.34
C MET A 1 27.30 10.88 27.08
N GLN A 2 27.18 9.64 26.59
CA GLN A 2 27.79 9.24 25.30
C GLN A 2 27.17 10.06 24.16
N THR A 3 27.97 10.88 23.50
CA THR A 3 27.54 11.75 22.37
C THR A 3 27.45 11.02 21.05
N SER A 4 28.08 9.83 20.94
CA SER A 4 28.15 9.04 19.72
C SER A 4 27.54 7.64 19.86
N LYS A 5 27.23 7.01 18.74
CA LYS A 5 26.70 5.65 18.61
C LYS A 5 27.27 4.98 17.35
N VAL A 6 27.61 3.69 17.46
CA VAL A 6 28.06 2.91 16.30
C VAL A 6 26.87 2.41 15.50
N CYS A 7 26.89 2.70 14.18
CA CYS A 7 25.91 2.18 13.24
C CYS A 7 26.16 0.70 12.96
N THR A 8 25.13 -0.16 13.08
CA THR A 8 25.28 -1.62 12.87
C THR A 8 25.49 -2.02 11.42
N ILE A 9 25.21 -1.13 10.44
CA ILE A 9 25.44 -1.40 9.00
C ILE A 9 26.82 -0.96 8.58
N CYS A 10 27.15 0.35 8.68
CA CYS A 10 28.46 0.85 8.23
C CYS A 10 29.58 0.73 9.27
N LYS A 11 29.28 0.27 10.48
CA LYS A 11 30.23 0.09 11.59
C LYS A 11 30.97 1.38 12.03
N VAL A 12 30.51 2.53 11.57
CA VAL A 12 31.11 3.84 11.89
C VAL A 12 30.43 4.41 13.13
N SER A 13 31.24 4.96 14.06
CA SER A 13 30.73 5.75 15.17
C SER A 13 30.28 7.11 14.64
N LYS A 14 29.09 7.53 14.98
CA LYS A 14 28.44 8.76 14.52
C LYS A 14 27.75 9.47 15.65
N ASP A 15 27.52 10.76 15.50
CA ASP A 15 26.73 11.54 16.43
C ASP A 15 25.31 10.94 16.58
N ARG A 16 24.75 11.04 17.79
CA ARG A 16 23.40 10.52 18.08
C ARG A 16 22.32 11.17 17.21
N GLY A 17 22.51 12.41 16.77
CA GLY A 17 21.64 13.12 15.84
C GLY A 17 21.56 12.48 14.45
N GLU A 18 22.54 11.65 14.06
CA GLU A 18 22.57 10.88 12.82
C GLU A 18 21.67 9.63 12.83
N PHE A 19 20.95 9.38 13.92
CA PHE A 19 20.04 8.25 14.05
C PHE A 19 18.60 8.73 14.25
N HIS A 20 17.64 7.93 13.81
CA HIS A 20 16.23 8.15 14.15
C HIS A 20 15.89 7.55 15.51
N LEU A 21 14.90 8.09 16.17
CA LEU A 21 14.29 7.49 17.34
C LEU A 21 13.59 6.17 16.95
N ARG A 22 13.53 5.19 17.85
CA ARG A 22 12.81 3.91 17.62
C ARG A 22 11.32 4.13 17.49
N LYS A 23 10.75 5.00 18.33
CA LYS A 23 9.35 5.45 18.31
C LYS A 23 9.35 6.95 18.60
N LYS A 24 8.26 7.63 18.25
CA LYS A 24 8.02 9.00 18.68
C LYS A 24 8.09 9.03 20.21
N ASP A 25 8.78 10.02 20.75
CA ASP A 25 9.00 10.22 22.20
C ASP A 25 9.84 9.13 22.92
N SER A 26 10.58 8.29 22.16
CA SER A 26 11.49 7.29 22.73
C SER A 26 12.87 7.89 22.93
N MET A 27 13.51 7.60 24.10
CA MET A 27 14.93 7.90 24.30
C MET A 27 15.87 6.97 23.51
N TYR A 28 15.35 5.89 22.94
CA TYR A 28 16.14 4.88 22.24
C TYR A 28 16.27 5.19 20.76
N LEU A 29 17.50 5.14 20.26
CA LEU A 29 17.84 5.33 18.84
C LEU A 29 17.77 4.00 18.07
N GLN A 30 17.42 4.09 16.78
CA GLN A 30 17.53 2.96 15.87
C GLN A 30 18.98 2.50 15.74
N SER A 31 19.18 1.24 15.32
CA SER A 31 20.51 0.63 15.18
C SER A 31 21.28 1.16 13.98
N TRP A 32 20.58 1.70 12.98
CA TRP A 32 21.13 2.17 11.70
C TRP A 32 21.15 3.70 11.66
N CYS A 33 22.22 4.28 11.14
CA CYS A 33 22.25 5.71 10.89
C CYS A 33 21.31 6.09 9.73
N LYS A 34 20.90 7.37 9.68
CA LYS A 34 19.99 7.93 8.66
C LYS A 34 20.46 7.64 7.24
N ALA A 35 21.77 7.77 6.97
CA ALA A 35 22.36 7.51 5.66
C ALA A 35 22.25 6.02 5.26
N CYS A 36 22.55 5.07 6.17
CA CYS A 36 22.38 3.65 5.90
C CYS A 36 20.92 3.27 5.71
N LYS A 37 20.02 3.81 6.53
CA LYS A 37 18.58 3.59 6.38
C LYS A 37 18.07 4.09 5.02
N LYS A 38 18.51 5.26 4.57
CA LYS A 38 18.19 5.81 3.24
C LYS A 38 18.67 4.88 2.13
N LYS A 39 19.91 4.36 2.20
CA LYS A 39 20.45 3.41 1.21
C LYS A 39 19.64 2.09 1.18
N VAL A 40 19.33 1.52 2.32
CA VAL A 40 18.53 0.28 2.39
C VAL A 40 17.12 0.50 1.84
N ASN A 41 16.49 1.62 2.18
CA ASN A 41 15.16 1.95 1.67
C ASN A 41 15.16 2.22 0.16
N SER A 42 16.22 2.84 -0.39
CA SER A 42 16.34 3.08 -1.84
C SER A 42 16.67 1.81 -2.64
N ALA A 43 17.28 0.80 -2.01
CA ALA A 43 17.51 -0.51 -2.62
C ALA A 43 16.25 -1.39 -2.66
N TYR A 44 15.18 -1.02 -1.93
CA TYR A 44 13.86 -1.65 -2.01
C TYR A 44 13.12 -1.13 -3.25
N ASP A 45 13.51 -1.64 -4.40
CA ASP A 45 12.97 -1.22 -5.67
C ASP A 45 11.50 -1.65 -5.88
N GLU A 46 10.87 -1.04 -6.86
CA GLU A 46 9.47 -1.30 -7.19
C GLU A 46 9.20 -2.76 -7.61
N LYS A 47 10.21 -3.40 -8.22
CA LYS A 47 10.17 -4.79 -8.67
C LYS A 47 10.17 -5.75 -7.48
N SER A 48 11.04 -5.51 -6.48
CA SER A 48 11.08 -6.30 -5.23
C SER A 48 9.80 -6.14 -4.43
N ALA A 49 9.26 -4.92 -4.34
CA ALA A 49 7.99 -4.65 -3.69
C ALA A 49 6.83 -5.42 -4.36
N ARG A 50 6.78 -5.41 -5.70
CA ARG A 50 5.79 -6.15 -6.48
C ARG A 50 5.93 -7.65 -6.25
N LYS A 51 7.13 -8.21 -6.39
CA LYS A 51 7.40 -9.65 -6.16
C LYS A 51 6.92 -10.09 -4.77
N ASN A 52 7.23 -9.32 -3.73
CA ASN A 52 6.81 -9.62 -2.36
C ASN A 52 5.30 -9.51 -2.18
N LEU A 53 4.65 -8.56 -2.86
CA LEU A 53 3.20 -8.41 -2.84
C LEU A 53 2.51 -9.64 -3.47
N LEU A 54 2.96 -10.05 -4.66
CA LEU A 54 2.44 -11.21 -5.37
C LEU A 54 2.61 -12.49 -4.54
N LYS A 55 3.81 -12.70 -3.96
CA LYS A 55 4.07 -13.84 -3.08
C LYS A 55 3.11 -13.89 -1.90
N ARG A 56 2.83 -12.76 -1.25
CA ARG A 56 1.88 -12.69 -0.12
C ARG A 56 0.43 -12.98 -0.52
N ARG A 57 0.09 -12.83 -1.79
CA ARG A 57 -1.25 -13.09 -2.34
C ARG A 57 -1.33 -14.42 -3.09
N ASN A 58 -0.28 -15.23 -3.03
CA ASN A 58 -0.17 -16.48 -3.78
C ASN A 58 -0.54 -16.32 -5.26
N LEU A 59 -0.11 -15.21 -5.85
CA LEU A 59 -0.40 -14.80 -7.23
C LEU A 59 0.89 -14.79 -8.04
N SER A 60 0.89 -15.44 -9.19
CA SER A 60 2.02 -15.39 -10.14
C SER A 60 2.04 -14.08 -10.92
N GLU A 61 3.19 -13.74 -11.53
CA GLU A 61 3.31 -12.60 -12.44
C GLU A 61 2.38 -12.72 -13.65
N LYS A 62 2.17 -13.95 -14.15
CA LYS A 62 1.27 -14.22 -15.26
C LYS A 62 -0.18 -13.92 -14.88
N GLU A 63 -0.66 -14.48 -13.79
CA GLU A 63 -2.02 -14.23 -13.29
C GLU A 63 -2.28 -12.74 -13.01
N TYR A 64 -1.28 -12.04 -12.48
CA TYR A 64 -1.38 -10.58 -12.31
C TYR A 64 -1.49 -9.86 -13.67
N ALA A 65 -0.69 -10.27 -14.68
CA ALA A 65 -0.76 -9.70 -16.01
C ALA A 65 -2.11 -9.98 -16.68
N ASP A 66 -2.64 -11.19 -16.54
CA ASP A 66 -3.95 -11.58 -17.04
C ASP A 66 -5.08 -10.73 -16.42
N LEU A 67 -5.02 -10.48 -15.10
CA LEU A 67 -5.95 -9.57 -14.41
C LEU A 67 -5.84 -8.13 -14.95
N MET A 68 -4.64 -7.63 -15.18
CA MET A 68 -4.41 -6.30 -15.75
C MET A 68 -5.02 -6.18 -17.15
N ILE A 69 -4.86 -7.21 -18.00
CA ILE A 69 -5.45 -7.26 -19.34
C ILE A 69 -6.98 -7.33 -19.25
N LYS A 70 -7.51 -8.29 -18.47
CA LYS A 70 -8.95 -8.49 -18.27
C LYS A 70 -9.67 -7.23 -17.81
N GLN A 71 -9.03 -6.40 -17.00
CA GLN A 71 -9.57 -5.16 -16.45
C GLN A 71 -9.18 -3.91 -17.26
N ASN A 72 -8.63 -4.06 -18.48
CA ASN A 72 -8.16 -2.94 -19.30
C ASN A 72 -7.25 -1.97 -18.51
N GLN A 73 -6.35 -2.52 -17.69
CA GLN A 73 -5.44 -1.75 -16.82
C GLN A 73 -6.17 -0.73 -15.93
N SER A 74 -7.38 -1.04 -15.50
CA SER A 74 -8.23 -0.13 -14.72
C SER A 74 -8.77 -0.79 -13.45
N CYS A 75 -9.27 0.05 -12.55
CA CYS A 75 -9.98 -0.40 -11.35
C CYS A 75 -11.27 -1.11 -11.73
N ALA A 76 -11.50 -2.34 -11.22
CA ALA A 76 -12.69 -3.13 -11.52
C ALA A 76 -14.01 -2.47 -11.10
N ILE A 77 -13.99 -1.47 -10.21
CA ILE A 77 -15.18 -0.79 -9.70
C ILE A 77 -15.40 0.56 -10.40
N CYS A 78 -14.43 1.46 -10.36
CA CYS A 78 -14.61 2.83 -10.84
C CYS A 78 -13.97 3.13 -12.19
N GLY A 79 -13.31 2.16 -12.83
CA GLY A 79 -12.66 2.34 -14.11
C GLY A 79 -11.40 3.24 -14.10
N SER A 80 -10.94 3.71 -12.94
CA SER A 80 -9.72 4.55 -12.90
C SER A 80 -8.51 3.80 -13.44
N LEU A 81 -7.85 4.39 -14.44
CA LEU A 81 -6.70 3.77 -15.13
C LEU A 81 -5.47 3.64 -14.23
N PHE A 82 -4.72 2.56 -14.42
CA PHE A 82 -3.39 2.37 -13.84
C PHE A 82 -2.40 3.37 -14.45
N GLY A 83 -1.48 3.86 -13.63
CA GLY A 83 -0.39 4.72 -14.11
C GLY A 83 -0.73 6.19 -14.33
N HIS A 84 -2.00 6.62 -14.23
CA HIS A 84 -2.32 8.05 -14.29
C HIS A 84 -1.63 8.81 -13.13
N LYS A 85 -1.33 10.08 -13.33
CA LYS A 85 -0.75 10.92 -12.27
C LYS A 85 -1.81 11.27 -11.22
N THR A 86 -1.53 10.97 -9.96
CA THR A 86 -2.32 11.43 -8.83
C THR A 86 -2.11 12.92 -8.58
N LYS A 87 -2.94 13.55 -7.75
CA LYS A 87 -2.78 14.97 -7.35
C LYS A 87 -1.37 15.29 -6.82
N ASN A 88 -0.67 14.31 -6.24
CA ASN A 88 0.69 14.45 -5.72
C ASN A 88 1.77 14.05 -6.75
N GLY A 89 1.46 13.99 -8.03
CA GLY A 89 2.37 13.65 -9.13
C GLY A 89 2.85 12.19 -9.17
N LYS A 90 2.43 11.35 -8.22
CA LYS A 90 2.79 9.92 -8.20
C LYS A 90 1.92 9.14 -9.19
N LYS A 91 2.51 8.11 -9.82
CA LYS A 91 1.75 7.17 -10.64
C LYS A 91 0.77 6.38 -9.78
N ALA A 92 -0.50 6.34 -10.18
CA ALA A 92 -1.52 5.53 -9.53
C ALA A 92 -1.18 4.04 -9.69
N LYS A 93 -1.33 3.29 -8.61
CA LYS A 93 -1.17 1.82 -8.60
C LYS A 93 -2.50 1.19 -8.25
N LEU A 94 -2.76 0.02 -8.82
CA LEU A 94 -3.88 -0.80 -8.40
C LEU A 94 -3.45 -1.72 -7.25
N ALA A 95 -4.30 -1.84 -6.26
CA ALA A 95 -4.14 -2.81 -5.18
C ALA A 95 -4.69 -4.17 -5.62
N ILE A 96 -4.06 -5.25 -5.21
CA ILE A 96 -4.61 -6.60 -5.37
C ILE A 96 -5.66 -6.79 -4.28
N ASP A 97 -6.92 -6.78 -4.69
CA ASP A 97 -8.05 -7.04 -3.81
C ASP A 97 -8.26 -8.55 -3.62
N HIS A 98 -8.65 -8.94 -2.42
CA HIS A 98 -8.82 -10.33 -2.06
C HIS A 98 -9.90 -10.48 -0.99
N ASP A 99 -10.52 -11.62 -0.97
CA ASP A 99 -11.44 -12.02 0.08
C ASP A 99 -10.70 -12.26 1.41
N HIS A 100 -11.14 -11.61 2.48
CA HIS A 100 -10.45 -11.65 3.77
C HIS A 100 -10.59 -13.00 4.50
N SER A 101 -11.61 -13.80 4.16
CA SER A 101 -11.86 -15.10 4.78
C SER A 101 -11.12 -16.23 4.06
N SER A 102 -11.16 -16.25 2.72
CA SER A 102 -10.53 -17.28 1.90
C SER A 102 -9.11 -16.92 1.42
N GLY A 103 -8.75 -15.64 1.43
CA GLY A 103 -7.50 -15.13 0.85
C GLY A 103 -7.48 -15.09 -0.68
N LEU A 104 -8.56 -15.52 -1.36
CA LEU A 104 -8.63 -15.56 -2.81
C LEU A 104 -8.63 -14.16 -3.42
N VAL A 105 -7.84 -13.98 -4.47
CA VAL A 105 -7.77 -12.71 -5.22
C VAL A 105 -9.05 -12.53 -6.03
N ARG A 106 -9.74 -11.40 -5.80
CA ARG A 106 -10.96 -11.00 -6.52
C ARG A 106 -10.66 -10.17 -7.77
N GLY A 107 -9.61 -9.33 -7.70
CA GLY A 107 -9.24 -8.46 -8.80
C GLY A 107 -8.31 -7.32 -8.40
N LEU A 108 -8.24 -6.29 -9.23
CA LEU A 108 -7.38 -5.13 -9.03
C LEU A 108 -8.24 -3.87 -8.84
N LEU A 109 -8.00 -3.15 -7.77
CA LEU A 109 -8.75 -1.95 -7.40
C LEU A 109 -7.84 -0.75 -7.19
N CYS A 110 -8.33 0.46 -7.46
CA CYS A 110 -7.67 1.65 -6.96
C CYS A 110 -7.78 1.71 -5.42
N ASN A 111 -6.86 2.42 -4.77
CA ASN A 111 -6.84 2.51 -3.30
C ASN A 111 -8.16 3.03 -2.70
N LYS A 112 -8.87 3.92 -3.41
CA LYS A 112 -10.16 4.46 -2.93
C LYS A 112 -11.22 3.35 -2.87
N CYS A 113 -11.41 2.61 -3.97
CA CYS A 113 -12.39 1.53 -4.03
C CYS A 113 -12.04 0.38 -3.09
N ASN A 114 -10.77 -0.03 -3.03
CA ASN A 114 -10.30 -1.07 -2.12
C ASN A 114 -10.58 -0.73 -0.65
N ARG A 115 -10.36 0.52 -0.25
CA ARG A 115 -10.69 0.98 1.11
C ARG A 115 -12.19 1.12 1.34
N ALA A 116 -12.94 1.57 0.34
CA ALA A 116 -14.38 1.73 0.45
C ALA A 116 -15.08 0.38 0.73
N ILE A 117 -14.70 -0.69 0.01
CA ILE A 117 -15.21 -2.04 0.29
C ILE A 117 -14.83 -2.47 1.71
N GLY A 118 -13.59 -2.24 2.12
CA GLY A 118 -13.12 -2.57 3.46
C GLY A 118 -13.89 -1.84 4.58
N TYR A 119 -14.31 -0.59 4.36
CA TYR A 119 -15.17 0.15 5.32
C TYR A 119 -16.57 -0.46 5.44
N PHE A 120 -17.06 -1.12 4.41
CA PHE A 120 -18.29 -1.90 4.46
C PHE A 120 -18.08 -3.34 4.91
N HIS A 121 -16.87 -3.70 5.39
CA HIS A 121 -16.51 -5.05 5.83
C HIS A 121 -16.78 -6.15 4.79
N ASP A 122 -16.64 -5.82 3.52
CA ASP A 122 -16.99 -6.70 2.38
C ASP A 122 -18.45 -7.19 2.40
N ASN A 123 -19.33 -6.52 3.15
CA ASN A 123 -20.72 -6.90 3.34
C ASN A 123 -21.60 -6.33 2.24
N VAL A 124 -22.12 -7.21 1.38
CA VAL A 124 -22.97 -6.86 0.23
C VAL A 124 -24.28 -6.19 0.67
N ASP A 125 -24.89 -6.64 1.77
CA ASP A 125 -26.15 -6.06 2.25
C ASP A 125 -25.98 -4.62 2.74
N ILE A 126 -24.85 -4.31 3.38
CA ILE A 126 -24.52 -2.93 3.78
C ILE A 126 -24.32 -2.06 2.55
N MET A 127 -23.62 -2.57 1.52
CA MET A 127 -23.43 -1.86 0.26
C MET A 127 -24.76 -1.60 -0.45
N GLN A 128 -25.66 -2.57 -0.51
CA GLN A 128 -26.99 -2.40 -1.10
C GLN A 128 -27.85 -1.38 -0.34
N ARG A 129 -27.79 -1.40 1.00
CA ARG A 129 -28.45 -0.35 1.81
C ARG A 129 -27.88 1.04 1.53
N ALA A 130 -26.56 1.16 1.33
CA ALA A 130 -25.94 2.43 0.97
C ALA A 130 -26.40 2.93 -0.41
N ILE A 131 -26.51 2.04 -1.39
CA ILE A 131 -27.08 2.35 -2.71
C ILE A 131 -28.53 2.84 -2.57
N SER A 132 -29.37 2.11 -1.85
CA SER A 132 -30.77 2.47 -1.63
C SER A 132 -30.91 3.82 -0.91
N TYR A 133 -30.04 4.10 0.06
CA TYR A 133 -29.99 5.38 0.75
C TYR A 133 -29.74 6.56 -0.22
N LEU A 134 -28.79 6.42 -1.13
CA LEU A 134 -28.48 7.45 -2.13
C LEU A 134 -29.64 7.65 -3.12
N LEU A 135 -30.18 6.56 -3.66
CA LEU A 135 -31.28 6.59 -4.62
C LEU A 135 -32.56 7.21 -4.03
N ASN A 136 -32.81 7.02 -2.74
CA ASN A 136 -33.95 7.64 -2.07
C ASN A 136 -33.83 9.17 -1.89
N PHE A 137 -32.57 9.67 -1.87
CA PHE A 137 -32.33 11.12 -1.85
C PHE A 137 -32.55 11.75 -3.24
N GLU A 138 -32.06 11.13 -4.31
CA GLU A 138 -32.20 11.65 -5.67
C GLU A 138 -33.65 11.73 -6.14
N ARG A 139 -34.57 10.88 -5.60
CA ARG A 139 -36.00 10.93 -5.94
C ARG A 139 -36.77 12.07 -5.28
N LYS A 140 -36.14 12.84 -4.38
CA LYS A 140 -36.78 13.95 -3.67
C LYS A 140 -36.41 15.33 -4.24
N THR A 141 -35.50 15.35 -5.23
CA THR A 141 -35.08 16.56 -5.96
C THR A 141 -35.65 16.55 -7.37
#